data_a1873d1c0b18a11ffca11055f98a1994
#
_entry.id   a1873d1c0b18a11ffca11055f98a1994
#
_cell.length_a   1.000
_cell.length_b   1.000
_cell.length_c   1.000
_cell.angle_alpha   90.00
_cell.angle_beta   90.00
_cell.angle_gamma   90.00
#
_symmetry.space_group_name_H-M   'P 1'
#
loop_
_entity.id
_entity.type
_entity.pdbx_description
1 polymer ?
#
loop_
_entity_poly.entity_id
_entity_poly.type
_entity_poly.pdbx_seq_one_letter_code
_entity_poly.pdbx_strand_id
1 'polypeptide(L)'
;RQSLSKGLNRPLLAAPTGFGKTVVAAQIAKMASDKGKRVLFVCDRIKLVQQTLETFDAFGLDVGVMQGNHERTNYSAPVQIASIQTLSRKQHLPIFDICIMDEIHSLHKAHKHMMDVYNALPFIGLSATPYSKGLGKYFNDLLVPITTEQLIDKGYLCEVDYYGGRKANLDGVKNKQLPTGGTDYDPQALSDATEKDGKLVGDIIKNWLKWAEGRQTIAFAPSIKHSKELV
;
A
#
# COMPACT_ATOMS: atom_id res chain seq x y z
N ARG A 1 0.81 -21.28 -1.12
CA ARG A 1 0.46 -22.65 -0.70
C ARG A 1 1.60 -23.29 0.06
N GLN A 2 2.82 -23.33 -0.48
CA GLN A 2 3.97 -23.99 0.15
C GLN A 2 4.25 -23.48 1.57
N SER A 3 4.19 -22.18 1.84
CA SER A 3 4.39 -21.61 3.17
C SER A 3 3.35 -22.14 4.16
N LEU A 4 2.06 -22.02 3.80
CA LEU A 4 0.97 -22.49 4.65
C LEU A 4 1.00 -24.00 4.88
N SER A 5 1.41 -24.80 3.89
CA SER A 5 1.53 -26.27 4.06
C SER A 5 2.70 -26.65 4.97
N LYS A 6 3.69 -25.78 5.14
CA LYS A 6 4.79 -25.94 6.10
C LYS A 6 4.47 -25.40 7.50
N GLY A 7 3.24 -24.96 7.75
CA GLY A 7 2.83 -24.36 9.02
C GLY A 7 3.26 -22.89 9.19
N LEU A 8 3.82 -22.25 8.14
CA LEU A 8 4.17 -20.85 8.14
C LEU A 8 2.91 -20.04 7.80
N ASN A 9 2.14 -19.67 8.82
CA ASN A 9 0.82 -19.06 8.67
C ASN A 9 0.85 -17.52 8.45
N ARG A 10 2.03 -16.93 8.35
CA ARG A 10 2.22 -15.48 8.16
C ARG A 10 3.21 -15.17 7.04
N PRO A 11 2.94 -15.57 5.78
CA PRO A 11 3.80 -15.21 4.66
C PRO A 11 3.61 -13.74 4.27
N LEU A 12 4.71 -13.09 3.89
CA LEU A 12 4.76 -11.75 3.31
C LEU A 12 5.19 -11.86 1.85
N LEU A 13 4.31 -11.47 0.93
CA LEU A 13 4.60 -11.38 -0.49
C LEU A 13 5.22 -10.01 -0.79
N ALA A 14 6.50 -10.02 -1.10
CA ALA A 14 7.26 -8.85 -1.55
C ALA A 14 7.30 -8.84 -3.07
N ALA A 15 6.51 -7.98 -3.70
CA ALA A 15 6.47 -7.87 -5.15
C ALA A 15 6.35 -6.41 -5.59
N PRO A 16 7.09 -5.96 -6.62
CA PRO A 16 7.08 -4.58 -7.08
C PRO A 16 5.70 -4.09 -7.47
N THR A 17 5.53 -2.77 -7.55
CA THR A 17 4.36 -2.16 -8.20
C THR A 17 4.32 -2.61 -9.67
N GLY A 18 3.13 -2.88 -10.18
CA GLY A 18 2.97 -3.45 -11.54
C GLY A 18 2.96 -4.99 -11.60
N PHE A 19 3.38 -5.70 -10.53
CA PHE A 19 3.30 -7.17 -10.47
C PHE A 19 1.86 -7.72 -10.47
N GLY A 20 0.87 -6.94 -10.04
CA GLY A 20 -0.50 -7.39 -9.90
C GLY A 20 -0.80 -8.03 -8.53
N LYS A 21 -0.27 -7.46 -7.44
CA LYS A 21 -0.51 -7.95 -6.06
C LYS A 21 -2.00 -8.15 -5.76
N THR A 22 -2.87 -7.22 -6.18
CA THR A 22 -4.32 -7.32 -5.97
C THR A 22 -4.94 -8.48 -6.75
N VAL A 23 -4.43 -8.76 -7.96
CA VAL A 23 -4.84 -9.93 -8.77
C VAL A 23 -4.47 -11.24 -8.06
N VAL A 24 -3.26 -11.31 -7.51
CA VAL A 24 -2.83 -12.47 -6.70
C VAL A 24 -3.71 -12.64 -5.46
N ALA A 25 -4.05 -11.52 -4.80
CA ALA A 25 -4.97 -11.55 -3.65
C ALA A 25 -6.36 -12.07 -4.04
N ALA A 26 -6.93 -11.59 -5.16
CA ALA A 26 -8.21 -12.08 -5.68
C ALA A 26 -8.17 -13.58 -5.99
N GLN A 27 -7.09 -14.06 -6.60
CA GLN A 27 -6.89 -15.49 -6.86
C GLN A 27 -6.81 -16.32 -5.56
N ILE A 28 -6.10 -15.80 -4.53
CA ILE A 28 -6.03 -16.46 -3.21
C ILE A 28 -7.42 -16.50 -2.56
N ALA A 29 -8.15 -15.36 -2.59
CA ALA A 29 -9.49 -15.24 -2.07
C ALA A 29 -10.46 -16.21 -2.76
N LYS A 30 -10.39 -16.30 -4.10
CA LYS A 30 -11.19 -17.25 -4.89
C LYS A 30 -10.94 -18.68 -4.49
N MET A 31 -9.66 -19.08 -4.40
CA MET A 31 -9.29 -20.43 -4.00
C MET A 31 -9.67 -20.77 -2.57
N ALA A 32 -9.74 -19.80 -1.67
CA ALA A 32 -10.20 -19.99 -0.31
C ALA A 32 -11.73 -20.08 -0.25
N SER A 33 -12.44 -19.18 -0.92
CA SER A 33 -13.89 -19.15 -1.01
C SER A 33 -14.46 -20.43 -1.65
N ASP A 34 -13.84 -20.94 -2.72
CA ASP A 34 -14.23 -22.19 -3.38
C ASP A 34 -14.13 -23.42 -2.44
N LYS A 35 -13.37 -23.27 -1.34
CA LYS A 35 -13.26 -24.28 -0.27
C LYS A 35 -14.16 -23.98 0.93
N GLY A 36 -15.12 -23.07 0.80
CA GLY A 36 -16.00 -22.62 1.86
C GLY A 36 -15.33 -21.81 2.96
N LYS A 37 -14.11 -21.25 2.70
CA LYS A 37 -13.39 -20.40 3.65
C LYS A 37 -13.77 -18.95 3.50
N ARG A 38 -13.91 -18.26 4.62
CA ARG A 38 -14.20 -16.81 4.67
C ARG A 38 -12.90 -16.02 4.62
N VAL A 39 -12.85 -15.02 3.76
CA VAL A 39 -11.66 -14.18 3.52
C VAL A 39 -11.93 -12.75 3.97
N LEU A 40 -11.01 -12.19 4.74
CA LEU A 40 -10.96 -10.76 5.04
C LEU A 40 -9.80 -10.14 4.26
N PHE A 41 -10.10 -9.22 3.35
CA PHE A 41 -9.10 -8.41 2.66
C PHE A 41 -9.04 -7.02 3.29
N VAL A 42 -7.86 -6.60 3.72
CA VAL A 42 -7.64 -5.33 4.42
C VAL A 42 -6.82 -4.40 3.56
N CYS A 43 -7.44 -3.29 3.13
CA CYS A 43 -6.76 -2.19 2.44
C CYS A 43 -6.14 -1.20 3.44
N ASP A 44 -5.01 -0.60 3.07
CA ASP A 44 -4.42 0.49 3.86
C ASP A 44 -5.30 1.75 3.84
N ARG A 45 -5.94 2.06 2.70
CA ARG A 45 -6.74 3.27 2.53
C ARG A 45 -8.14 2.99 1.97
N ILE A 46 -9.10 3.79 2.42
CA ILE A 46 -10.51 3.75 1.96
C ILE A 46 -10.62 3.87 0.43
N LYS A 47 -9.81 4.72 -0.19
CA LYS A 47 -9.83 4.94 -1.64
C LYS A 47 -9.46 3.68 -2.46
N LEU A 48 -8.73 2.74 -1.87
CA LEU A 48 -8.34 1.50 -2.55
C LEU A 48 -9.42 0.42 -2.53
N VAL A 49 -10.46 0.59 -1.71
CA VAL A 49 -11.57 -0.38 -1.60
C VAL A 49 -12.27 -0.58 -2.93
N GLN A 50 -12.59 0.51 -3.64
CA GLN A 50 -13.29 0.44 -4.93
C GLN A 50 -12.46 -0.29 -6.00
N GLN A 51 -11.18 0.05 -6.14
CA GLN A 51 -10.29 -0.62 -7.09
C GLN A 51 -10.11 -2.12 -6.78
N THR A 52 -10.05 -2.45 -5.50
CA THR A 52 -9.98 -3.85 -5.04
C THR A 52 -11.27 -4.59 -5.37
N LEU A 53 -12.41 -3.96 -5.14
CA LEU A 53 -13.73 -4.53 -5.43
C LEU A 53 -13.87 -4.86 -6.92
N GLU A 54 -13.51 -3.95 -7.82
CA GLU A 54 -13.53 -4.17 -9.27
C GLU A 54 -12.66 -5.36 -9.67
N THR A 55 -11.48 -5.48 -9.07
CA THR A 55 -10.60 -6.63 -9.33
C THR A 55 -11.23 -7.94 -8.84
N PHE A 56 -11.83 -7.94 -7.65
CA PHE A 56 -12.44 -9.13 -7.06
C PHE A 56 -13.72 -9.55 -7.82
N ASP A 57 -14.51 -8.60 -8.29
CA ASP A 57 -15.67 -8.85 -9.15
C ASP A 57 -15.26 -9.52 -10.47
N ALA A 58 -14.14 -9.11 -11.07
CA ALA A 58 -13.60 -9.74 -12.27
C ALA A 58 -13.23 -11.22 -12.06
N PHE A 59 -12.98 -11.65 -10.82
CA PHE A 59 -12.75 -13.04 -10.44
C PHE A 59 -14.03 -13.78 -10.05
N GLY A 60 -15.21 -13.16 -10.18
CA GLY A 60 -16.51 -13.74 -9.83
C GLY A 60 -16.66 -14.05 -8.34
N LEU A 61 -16.06 -13.21 -7.48
CA LEU A 61 -16.17 -13.34 -6.04
C LEU A 61 -17.45 -12.69 -5.51
N ASP A 62 -18.13 -13.36 -4.58
CA ASP A 62 -19.20 -12.72 -3.78
C ASP A 62 -18.55 -11.91 -2.66
N VAL A 63 -18.60 -10.59 -2.82
CA VAL A 63 -17.88 -9.63 -1.97
C VAL A 63 -18.81 -8.70 -1.22
N GLY A 64 -18.64 -8.64 0.10
CA GLY A 64 -19.18 -7.61 0.96
C GLY A 64 -18.14 -6.52 1.27
N VAL A 65 -18.56 -5.27 1.32
CA VAL A 65 -17.70 -4.13 1.65
C VAL A 65 -18.03 -3.59 3.04
N MET A 66 -17.02 -3.46 3.88
CA MET A 66 -17.13 -2.88 5.21
C MET A 66 -16.62 -1.44 5.21
N GLN A 67 -17.44 -0.51 4.74
CA GLN A 67 -17.08 0.92 4.67
C GLN A 67 -18.32 1.79 4.80
N GLY A 68 -18.57 2.35 5.98
CA GLY A 68 -19.71 3.27 6.20
C GLY A 68 -21.03 2.71 5.63
N ASN A 69 -21.70 3.52 4.81
CA ASN A 69 -22.94 3.16 4.11
C ASN A 69 -22.66 2.73 2.65
N HIS A 70 -21.63 1.93 2.42
CA HIS A 70 -21.32 1.46 1.07
C HIS A 70 -22.47 0.59 0.51
N GLU A 71 -22.85 0.78 -0.77
CA GLU A 71 -23.93 0.05 -1.44
C GLU A 71 -23.78 -1.47 -1.41
N ARG A 72 -22.54 -1.95 -1.43
CA ARG A 72 -22.17 -3.37 -1.35
C ARG A 72 -21.97 -3.85 0.10
N THR A 73 -22.58 -3.17 1.11
CA THR A 73 -22.50 -3.64 2.50
C THR A 73 -23.28 -4.94 2.65
N ASN A 74 -22.54 -6.06 2.80
CA ASN A 74 -23.09 -7.40 3.03
C ASN A 74 -22.17 -8.18 3.95
N TYR A 75 -22.47 -8.25 5.24
CA TYR A 75 -21.65 -8.94 6.24
C TYR A 75 -21.72 -10.47 6.13
N SER A 76 -22.65 -11.03 5.36
CA SER A 76 -22.77 -12.48 5.13
C SER A 76 -21.93 -12.98 3.97
N ALA A 77 -21.48 -12.09 3.09
CA ALA A 77 -20.63 -12.45 1.96
C ALA A 77 -19.35 -13.20 2.41
N PRO A 78 -18.94 -14.25 1.70
CA PRO A 78 -17.77 -15.07 2.06
C PRO A 78 -16.45 -14.29 1.99
N VAL A 79 -16.39 -13.26 1.17
CA VAL A 79 -15.22 -12.36 1.05
C VAL A 79 -15.61 -10.98 1.53
N GLN A 80 -14.86 -10.45 2.49
CA GLN A 80 -15.07 -9.11 3.04
C GLN A 80 -13.89 -8.22 2.66
N ILE A 81 -14.15 -7.03 2.10
CA ILE A 81 -13.15 -5.98 1.89
C ILE A 81 -13.38 -4.88 2.91
N ALA A 82 -12.34 -4.47 3.61
CA ALA A 82 -12.39 -3.38 4.57
C ALA A 82 -11.10 -2.54 4.54
N SER A 83 -11.19 -1.27 4.91
CA SER A 83 -9.99 -0.50 5.23
C SER A 83 -9.58 -0.73 6.69
N ILE A 84 -8.28 -0.63 6.98
CA ILE A 84 -7.79 -0.75 8.35
C ILE A 84 -8.39 0.31 9.27
N GLN A 85 -8.68 1.52 8.75
CA GLN A 85 -9.33 2.59 9.49
C GLN A 85 -10.77 2.21 9.89
N THR A 86 -11.48 1.50 9.01
CA THR A 86 -12.83 1.00 9.32
C THR A 86 -12.75 -0.08 10.41
N LEU A 87 -11.83 -1.04 10.27
CA LEU A 87 -11.69 -2.13 11.24
C LEU A 87 -11.24 -1.63 12.61
N SER A 88 -10.37 -0.62 12.68
CA SER A 88 -9.89 -0.05 13.95
C SER A 88 -10.99 0.62 14.80
N ARG A 89 -12.13 0.96 14.20
CA ARG A 89 -13.29 1.59 14.86
C ARG A 89 -14.37 0.58 15.24
N LYS A 90 -14.26 -0.66 14.80
CA LYS A 90 -15.25 -1.70 15.08
C LYS A 90 -14.92 -2.44 16.35
N GLN A 91 -15.94 -2.72 17.18
CA GLN A 91 -15.81 -3.53 18.38
C GLN A 91 -15.59 -5.02 18.04
N HIS A 92 -16.20 -5.48 16.94
CA HIS A 92 -16.08 -6.87 16.48
C HIS A 92 -15.69 -6.90 15.01
N LEU A 93 -14.71 -7.73 14.70
CA LEU A 93 -14.32 -8.03 13.32
C LEU A 93 -15.32 -9.03 12.70
N PRO A 94 -15.44 -9.07 11.36
CA PRO A 94 -16.18 -10.13 10.70
C PRO A 94 -15.53 -11.48 10.98
N ILE A 95 -16.30 -12.55 10.90
CA ILE A 95 -15.76 -13.90 10.97
C ILE A 95 -14.96 -14.17 9.69
N PHE A 96 -13.71 -14.60 9.83
CA PHE A 96 -12.83 -14.97 8.71
C PHE A 96 -11.95 -16.16 9.07
N ASP A 97 -11.54 -16.94 8.08
CA ASP A 97 -10.59 -18.05 8.20
C ASP A 97 -9.18 -17.64 7.73
N ILE A 98 -9.08 -16.63 6.89
CA ILE A 98 -7.82 -16.11 6.33
C ILE A 98 -7.93 -14.60 6.15
N CYS A 99 -6.85 -13.88 6.47
CA CYS A 99 -6.75 -12.45 6.27
C CYS A 99 -5.64 -12.15 5.25
N ILE A 100 -5.94 -11.27 4.28
CA ILE A 100 -4.97 -10.72 3.34
C ILE A 100 -4.85 -9.23 3.62
N MET A 101 -3.64 -8.75 3.87
CA MET A 101 -3.35 -7.34 4.21
C MET A 101 -2.53 -6.69 3.10
N ASP A 102 -3.08 -5.68 2.46
CA ASP A 102 -2.38 -4.94 1.42
C ASP A 102 -1.57 -3.77 2.00
N GLU A 103 -0.49 -3.40 1.31
CA GLU A 103 0.45 -2.32 1.64
C GLU A 103 0.96 -2.40 3.10
N ILE A 104 1.28 -3.63 3.55
CA ILE A 104 1.63 -3.90 4.95
C ILE A 104 2.98 -3.31 5.39
N HIS A 105 3.73 -2.67 4.49
CA HIS A 105 4.86 -1.84 4.89
C HIS A 105 4.44 -0.75 5.89
N SER A 106 3.17 -0.30 5.85
CA SER A 106 2.55 0.56 6.85
C SER A 106 1.86 -0.27 7.94
N LEU A 107 2.65 -0.92 8.80
CA LEU A 107 2.12 -1.80 9.86
C LEU A 107 1.52 -1.00 11.02
N HIS A 108 0.24 -0.63 10.91
CA HIS A 108 -0.51 0.10 11.94
C HIS A 108 -0.74 -0.72 13.23
N LYS A 109 -1.00 -0.02 14.34
CA LYS A 109 -1.34 -0.67 15.62
C LYS A 109 -2.53 -1.62 15.50
N ALA A 110 -3.52 -1.28 14.67
CA ALA A 110 -4.69 -2.12 14.43
C ALA A 110 -4.34 -3.45 13.72
N HIS A 111 -3.39 -3.43 12.77
CA HIS A 111 -2.89 -4.66 12.14
C HIS A 111 -2.25 -5.58 13.18
N LYS A 112 -1.37 -5.03 14.03
CA LYS A 112 -0.67 -5.78 15.08
C LYS A 112 -1.66 -6.40 16.04
N HIS A 113 -2.61 -5.61 16.56
CA HIS A 113 -3.64 -6.07 17.46
C HIS A 113 -4.47 -7.21 16.87
N MET A 114 -4.88 -7.08 15.60
CA MET A 114 -5.63 -8.12 14.89
C MET A 114 -4.83 -9.41 14.74
N MET A 115 -3.54 -9.32 14.40
CA MET A 115 -2.66 -10.48 14.29
C MET A 115 -2.34 -11.14 15.64
N ASP A 116 -2.35 -10.37 16.74
CA ASP A 116 -2.13 -10.89 18.09
C ASP A 116 -3.38 -11.60 18.62
N VAL A 117 -4.57 -11.02 18.42
CA VAL A 117 -5.86 -11.60 18.84
C VAL A 117 -6.19 -12.87 18.06
N TYR A 118 -6.00 -12.86 16.75
CA TYR A 118 -6.30 -13.99 15.85
C TYR A 118 -5.03 -14.76 15.48
N ASN A 119 -4.15 -14.99 16.44
CA ASN A 119 -2.81 -15.56 16.21
C ASN A 119 -2.77 -16.94 15.56
N ALA A 120 -3.84 -17.72 15.69
CA ALA A 120 -3.98 -19.06 15.10
C ALA A 120 -4.38 -19.01 13.61
N LEU A 121 -4.91 -17.88 13.12
CA LEU A 121 -5.37 -17.76 11.74
C LEU A 121 -4.23 -17.32 10.81
N PRO A 122 -4.30 -17.72 9.52
CA PRO A 122 -3.35 -17.26 8.51
C PRO A 122 -3.54 -15.79 8.19
N PHE A 123 -2.41 -15.06 8.12
CA PHE A 123 -2.32 -13.68 7.65
C PHE A 123 -1.32 -13.58 6.51
N ILE A 124 -1.77 -13.16 5.34
CA ILE A 124 -0.92 -12.95 4.16
C ILE A 124 -0.69 -11.46 3.99
N GLY A 125 0.56 -11.02 4.11
CA GLY A 125 0.95 -9.64 3.83
C GLY A 125 1.31 -9.45 2.37
N LEU A 126 0.95 -8.30 1.80
CA LEU A 126 1.37 -7.86 0.46
C LEU A 126 2.08 -6.52 0.59
N SER A 127 3.23 -6.36 -0.05
CA SER A 127 3.96 -5.09 -0.09
C SER A 127 4.89 -5.01 -1.29
N ALA A 128 5.08 -3.81 -1.83
CA ALA A 128 6.15 -3.53 -2.78
C ALA A 128 7.49 -3.24 -2.07
N THR A 129 7.44 -2.75 -0.84
CA THR A 129 8.60 -2.28 -0.08
C THR A 129 8.60 -2.85 1.35
N PRO A 130 8.86 -4.17 1.53
CA PRO A 130 8.71 -4.86 2.82
C PRO A 130 9.87 -4.58 3.79
N TYR A 131 10.41 -3.37 3.79
CA TYR A 131 11.63 -3.03 4.54
C TYR A 131 11.36 -2.28 5.85
N SER A 132 10.08 -2.12 6.24
CA SER A 132 9.72 -1.41 7.46
C SER A 132 10.14 -2.17 8.71
N LYS A 133 10.70 -1.43 9.67
CA LYS A 133 11.17 -1.99 10.95
C LYS A 133 10.04 -2.70 11.68
N GLY A 134 10.29 -3.94 12.06
CA GLY A 134 9.38 -4.76 12.88
C GLY A 134 8.47 -5.70 12.10
N LEU A 135 8.46 -5.69 10.76
CA LEU A 135 7.68 -6.64 9.95
C LEU A 135 8.05 -8.10 10.26
N GLY A 136 9.33 -8.41 10.43
CA GLY A 136 9.81 -9.76 10.75
C GLY A 136 9.38 -10.30 12.12
N LYS A 137 8.74 -9.47 12.99
CA LYS A 137 8.10 -9.95 14.22
C LYS A 137 6.71 -10.52 13.98
N TYR A 138 6.07 -10.13 12.89
CA TYR A 138 4.68 -10.47 12.56
C TYR A 138 4.58 -11.43 11.37
N PHE A 139 5.56 -11.40 10.47
CA PHE A 139 5.63 -12.29 9.31
C PHE A 139 6.78 -13.27 9.44
N ASN A 140 6.54 -14.54 9.17
CA ASN A 140 7.48 -15.65 9.39
C ASN A 140 7.99 -16.28 8.08
N ASP A 141 7.60 -15.74 6.93
CA ASP A 141 8.11 -16.14 5.62
C ASP A 141 8.09 -14.96 4.67
N LEU A 142 9.14 -14.80 3.85
CA LEU A 142 9.26 -13.73 2.85
C LEU A 142 9.32 -14.33 1.45
N LEU A 143 8.30 -14.08 0.66
CA LEU A 143 8.16 -14.56 -0.71
C LEU A 143 8.48 -13.44 -1.68
N VAL A 144 9.55 -13.59 -2.46
CA VAL A 144 9.95 -12.64 -3.51
C VAL A 144 9.81 -13.33 -4.87
N PRO A 145 8.64 -13.30 -5.51
CA PRO A 145 8.38 -14.05 -6.74
C PRO A 145 9.09 -13.47 -7.96
N ILE A 146 9.34 -12.16 -7.96
CA ILE A 146 9.93 -11.43 -9.08
C ILE A 146 10.54 -10.12 -8.58
N THR A 147 11.61 -9.66 -9.25
CA THR A 147 12.24 -8.35 -9.00
C THR A 147 11.74 -7.29 -10.00
N THR A 148 12.02 -6.01 -9.71
CA THR A 148 11.73 -4.90 -10.63
C THR A 148 12.46 -5.09 -11.95
N GLU A 149 13.73 -5.47 -11.92
CA GLU A 149 14.56 -5.75 -13.09
C GLU A 149 13.93 -6.82 -13.98
N GLN A 150 13.51 -7.94 -13.38
CA GLN A 150 12.83 -9.01 -14.12
C GLN A 150 11.49 -8.58 -14.73
N LEU A 151 10.77 -7.61 -14.13
CA LEU A 151 9.56 -7.04 -14.72
C LEU A 151 9.89 -6.13 -15.91
N ILE A 152 11.00 -5.40 -15.85
CA ILE A 152 11.52 -4.60 -16.97
C ILE A 152 11.94 -5.52 -18.11
N ASP A 153 12.75 -6.53 -17.85
CA ASP A 153 13.21 -7.51 -18.85
C ASP A 153 12.05 -8.20 -19.58
N LYS A 154 10.93 -8.42 -18.87
CA LYS A 154 9.70 -9.01 -19.44
C LYS A 154 8.79 -7.99 -20.14
N GLY A 155 9.14 -6.71 -20.15
CA GLY A 155 8.35 -5.65 -20.78
C GLY A 155 7.09 -5.23 -19.99
N TYR A 156 6.95 -5.63 -18.74
CA TYR A 156 5.85 -5.18 -17.86
C TYR A 156 6.09 -3.81 -17.24
N LEU A 157 7.35 -3.43 -17.09
CA LEU A 157 7.78 -2.10 -16.65
C LEU A 157 8.78 -1.55 -17.66
N CYS A 158 8.83 -0.23 -17.79
CA CYS A 158 9.86 0.45 -18.59
C CYS A 158 11.12 0.68 -17.74
N GLU A 159 12.23 0.86 -18.42
CA GLU A 159 13.46 1.39 -17.81
C GLU A 159 13.19 2.77 -17.24
N VAL A 160 13.95 3.12 -16.20
CA VAL A 160 13.81 4.39 -15.47
C VAL A 160 15.16 5.10 -15.44
N ASP A 161 15.20 6.30 -16.04
CA ASP A 161 16.32 7.21 -15.91
C ASP A 161 16.13 8.12 -14.70
N TYR A 162 17.14 8.18 -13.83
CA TYR A 162 17.11 8.99 -12.62
C TYR A 162 17.96 10.25 -12.82
N TYR A 163 17.33 11.41 -12.74
CA TYR A 163 18.01 12.69 -12.78
C TYR A 163 17.98 13.35 -11.42
N GLY A 164 19.16 13.67 -10.86
CA GLY A 164 19.29 14.40 -9.61
C GLY A 164 19.28 15.92 -9.88
N GLY A 165 18.42 16.64 -9.18
CA GLY A 165 18.41 18.09 -9.14
C GLY A 165 19.09 18.65 -7.89
N ARG A 166 19.03 19.98 -7.73
CA ARG A 166 19.45 20.67 -6.51
C ARG A 166 18.57 20.21 -5.34
N LYS A 167 19.21 19.89 -4.21
CA LYS A 167 18.48 19.55 -2.98
C LYS A 167 18.03 20.83 -2.27
N ALA A 168 16.80 20.84 -1.76
CA ALA A 168 16.36 21.88 -0.84
C ALA A 168 17.23 21.86 0.43
N ASN A 169 17.50 23.04 0.97
CA ASN A 169 18.12 23.13 2.30
C ASN A 169 17.05 22.82 3.36
N LEU A 170 17.18 21.67 3.99
CA LEU A 170 16.25 21.18 5.02
C LEU A 170 16.85 21.32 6.44
N ASP A 171 17.94 22.08 6.59
CA ASP A 171 18.55 22.31 7.91
C ASP A 171 17.55 23.02 8.83
N GLY A 172 17.33 22.44 10.02
CA GLY A 172 16.38 22.96 11.01
C GLY A 172 14.91 22.68 10.72
N VAL A 173 14.56 21.95 9.66
CA VAL A 173 13.18 21.52 9.41
C VAL A 173 12.74 20.52 10.48
N LYS A 174 11.65 20.84 11.20
CA LYS A 174 11.11 20.01 12.26
C LYS A 174 10.60 18.67 11.73
N ASN A 175 10.88 17.61 12.47
CA ASN A 175 10.32 16.28 12.23
C ASN A 175 9.04 16.08 13.04
N LYS A 176 8.10 15.32 12.45
CA LYS A 176 6.87 14.90 13.09
C LYS A 176 6.83 13.37 13.20
N GLN A 177 6.39 12.87 14.33
CA GLN A 177 6.16 11.44 14.50
C GLN A 177 4.94 10.99 13.70
N LEU A 178 5.12 9.95 12.89
CA LEU A 178 4.03 9.32 12.16
C LEU A 178 3.23 8.37 13.08
N PRO A 179 1.92 8.21 12.84
CA PRO A 179 1.09 7.23 13.55
C PRO A 179 1.62 5.78 13.42
N THR A 180 2.42 5.50 12.40
CA THR A 180 3.05 4.21 12.12
C THR A 180 4.32 3.95 12.94
N GLY A 181 4.78 4.94 13.74
CA GLY A 181 5.97 4.83 14.59
C GLY A 181 7.29 5.21 13.94
N GLY A 182 7.26 5.81 12.73
CA GLY A 182 8.41 6.47 12.09
C GLY A 182 8.41 7.99 12.32
N THR A 183 9.48 8.65 11.91
CA THR A 183 9.56 10.12 11.83
C THR A 183 9.61 10.55 10.37
N ASP A 184 8.90 11.61 10.03
CA ASP A 184 8.95 12.29 8.74
C ASP A 184 9.00 13.79 8.98
N TYR A 185 9.32 14.58 7.96
CA TYR A 185 9.27 16.02 8.07
C TYR A 185 7.84 16.51 8.37
N ASP A 186 7.73 17.54 9.22
CA ASP A 186 6.45 18.23 9.36
C ASP A 186 6.07 18.87 8.02
N PRO A 187 4.86 18.60 7.48
CA PRO A 187 4.48 19.06 6.15
C PRO A 187 4.50 20.58 5.99
N GLN A 188 4.15 21.32 7.04
CA GLN A 188 4.17 22.78 6.99
C GLN A 188 5.61 23.31 7.01
N ALA A 189 6.45 22.78 7.89
CA ALA A 189 7.87 23.18 7.97
C ALA A 189 8.63 22.81 6.70
N LEU A 190 8.29 21.69 6.04
CA LEU A 190 8.85 21.30 4.75
C LEU A 190 8.41 22.26 3.63
N SER A 191 7.12 22.64 3.59
CA SER A 191 6.59 23.62 2.65
C SER A 191 7.30 24.96 2.80
N ASP A 192 7.39 25.47 4.03
CA ASP A 192 8.05 26.75 4.33
C ASP A 192 9.54 26.76 3.93
N ALA A 193 10.24 25.64 4.13
CA ALA A 193 11.65 25.52 3.75
C ALA A 193 11.85 25.49 2.24
N THR A 194 10.96 24.81 1.51
CA THR A 194 11.01 24.70 0.04
C THR A 194 10.57 26.00 -0.65
N GLU A 195 9.61 26.74 -0.08
CA GLU A 195 9.13 28.01 -0.61
C GLU A 195 10.13 29.16 -0.41
N LYS A 196 10.95 29.14 0.63
CA LYS A 196 12.01 30.12 0.87
C LYS A 196 13.11 30.11 -0.19
N ASP A 197 13.34 28.97 -0.83
CA ASP A 197 14.33 28.83 -1.90
C ASP A 197 13.66 28.94 -3.28
N GLY A 198 13.30 30.17 -3.69
CA GLY A 198 12.67 30.43 -5.00
C GLY A 198 13.48 29.96 -6.22
N LYS A 199 14.78 29.63 -6.03
CA LYS A 199 15.63 29.03 -7.07
C LYS A 199 15.27 27.57 -7.31
N LEU A 200 14.63 26.90 -6.33
CA LEU A 200 14.27 25.49 -6.46
C LEU A 200 13.22 25.26 -7.54
N VAL A 201 12.20 26.13 -7.63
CA VAL A 201 11.16 26.07 -8.67
C VAL A 201 11.76 26.27 -10.06
N GLY A 202 12.64 27.28 -10.20
CA GLY A 202 13.34 27.53 -11.45
C GLY A 202 14.22 26.36 -11.90
N ASP A 203 14.89 25.69 -10.97
CA ASP A 203 15.69 24.49 -11.26
C ASP A 203 14.81 23.30 -11.67
N ILE A 204 13.65 23.11 -11.07
CA ILE A 204 12.70 22.05 -11.44
C ILE A 204 12.22 22.25 -12.87
N ILE A 205 11.76 23.45 -13.21
CA ILE A 205 11.27 23.78 -14.56
C ILE A 205 12.39 23.61 -15.60
N LYS A 206 13.59 24.13 -15.30
CA LYS A 206 14.75 24.00 -16.19
C LYS A 206 15.14 22.54 -16.45
N ASN A 207 15.13 21.71 -15.42
CA ASN A 207 15.42 20.29 -15.57
C ASN A 207 14.31 19.57 -16.31
N TRP A 208 13.05 19.92 -16.08
CA TRP A 208 11.92 19.37 -16.82
C TRP A 208 12.01 19.70 -18.31
N LEU A 209 12.24 20.97 -18.67
CA LEU A 209 12.44 21.40 -20.05
C LEU A 209 13.60 20.65 -20.73
N LYS A 210 14.68 20.39 -19.98
CA LYS A 210 15.84 19.69 -20.52
C LYS A 210 15.62 18.21 -20.79
N TRP A 211 14.88 17.52 -19.90
CA TRP A 211 14.84 16.06 -19.89
C TRP A 211 13.47 15.46 -20.18
N ALA A 212 12.41 16.22 -20.00
CA ALA A 212 11.02 15.74 -20.05
C ALA A 212 10.07 16.63 -20.85
N GLU A 213 10.54 17.67 -21.54
CA GLU A 213 9.70 18.54 -22.37
C GLU A 213 8.92 17.71 -23.40
N GLY A 214 7.61 17.99 -23.50
CA GLY A 214 6.70 17.25 -24.38
C GLY A 214 6.29 15.88 -23.88
N ARG A 215 6.77 15.43 -22.70
CA ARG A 215 6.38 14.16 -22.10
C ARG A 215 5.27 14.35 -21.07
N GLN A 216 4.40 13.35 -20.97
CA GLN A 216 3.39 13.31 -19.91
C GLN A 216 4.08 13.26 -18.53
N THR A 217 3.81 14.25 -17.68
CA THR A 217 4.55 14.46 -16.43
C THR A 217 3.60 14.52 -15.24
N ILE A 218 3.98 13.89 -14.14
CA ILE A 218 3.33 14.03 -12.84
C ILE A 218 4.31 14.73 -11.89
N ALA A 219 3.91 15.89 -11.34
CA ALA A 219 4.70 16.63 -10.36
C ALA A 219 4.11 16.46 -8.95
N PHE A 220 4.96 16.10 -7.99
CA PHE A 220 4.61 16.04 -6.58
C PHE A 220 5.17 17.26 -5.87
N ALA A 221 4.29 18.06 -5.25
CA ALA A 221 4.67 19.24 -4.51
C ALA A 221 4.34 19.11 -3.02
N PRO A 222 5.12 19.73 -2.11
CA PRO A 222 4.89 19.67 -0.67
C PRO A 222 3.62 20.44 -0.24
N SER A 223 3.14 21.40 -1.03
CA SER A 223 1.93 22.17 -0.74
C SER A 223 1.13 22.47 -2.01
N ILE A 224 -0.16 22.82 -1.81
CA ILE A 224 -1.05 23.28 -2.89
C ILE A 224 -0.50 24.57 -3.54
N LYS A 225 0.07 25.47 -2.73
CA LYS A 225 0.67 26.71 -3.22
C LYS A 225 1.82 26.41 -4.16
N HIS A 226 2.77 25.57 -3.72
CA HIS A 226 3.92 25.14 -4.54
C HIS A 226 3.47 24.42 -5.82
N SER A 227 2.44 23.59 -5.74
CA SER A 227 1.86 22.92 -6.93
C SER A 227 1.35 23.91 -7.97
N LYS A 228 0.74 25.04 -7.53
CA LYS A 228 0.27 26.11 -8.42
C LYS A 228 1.40 26.94 -9.03
N GLU A 229 2.55 27.00 -8.38
CA GLU A 229 3.73 27.71 -8.90
C GLU A 229 4.49 26.91 -9.97
N LEU A 230 4.22 25.57 -10.06
CA LEU A 230 4.81 24.66 -11.06
C LEU A 230 4.00 24.57 -12.35
N VAL A 231 2.81 25.13 -12.41
CA VAL A 231 1.88 25.12 -13.57
C VAL A 231 1.90 26.48 -14.24
#